data_c3121ad5c32308fdf4d1c7d802ef3a84
#
_entry.id   c3121ad5c32308fdf4d1c7d802ef3a84
#
_cell.length_a   1.000
_cell.length_b   1.000
_cell.length_c   1.000
_cell.angle_alpha   90.00
_cell.angle_beta   90.00
_cell.angle_gamma   90.00
#
_symmetry.space_group_name_H-M   'P 1'
#
loop_
_entity.id
_entity.type
_entity.pdbx_description
1 polymer ?
#
loop_
_entity_poly.entity_id
_entity_poly.type
_entity_poly.pdbx_seq_one_letter_code
_entity_poly.pdbx_strand_id
1 'polypeptide(L)'
;MKQKITRPISIRIKYTRYVIPILLITFLSIGAIDTIFYFHSVKESSEHEQTAYSNTALTSLESYFSQFTSDSSIFFYKNATQNNLINITQDDGLEFQQLLLNDAPYYPSLSMNYSDNVFFITNNGKLISTTNYSSQLVSDLSPTYITEILKKGDDFHGLPFLFGSTDDSDKLYICRNIYQWTGKTETTGKNRLGTLIVEPKATVFDKIFSLNSNVYQFVLIDNNHHIFRNTTELSEQNIFELVENKRLNTQTYKYTASSFSTSINNLQLLLITNQSLVYKNARMFVILLLFPSILALIAIIGATRFISRSIADEFDYFMEKLNKTKAINNDAFIHMESSIEFSQLSNVYNQTLSRIHALSEKIHEQEILTKNIEIESLQAQINPHFLYNTLNCISGLVDMNRKEECHHALTALADIERMSLKGKPFSTIEEALYYVKEYTYIQKLRFGDNLSILIDIPKSLYPVSYTHLTLPTI
;
A
#
# COMPACT_ATOMS: atom_id res chain seq x y z
N MET A 1 -63.59 18.83 33.20
CA MET A 1 -62.36 18.72 32.39
C MET A 1 -61.90 20.14 32.00
N LYS A 2 -60.88 20.68 32.67
CA LYS A 2 -60.36 22.03 32.35
C LYS A 2 -59.48 21.93 31.10
N GLN A 3 -59.97 22.40 29.96
CA GLN A 3 -59.16 22.63 28.78
C GLN A 3 -58.03 23.61 29.16
N LYS A 4 -56.79 23.12 29.14
CA LYS A 4 -55.58 23.94 29.22
C LYS A 4 -55.57 24.81 27.97
N ILE A 5 -55.99 26.09 28.10
CA ILE A 5 -55.80 27.10 27.05
C ILE A 5 -54.30 27.28 26.93
N THR A 6 -53.71 26.58 26.03
CA THR A 6 -52.32 26.85 25.63
C THR A 6 -52.30 28.18 24.88
N ARG A 7 -51.58 29.16 25.42
CA ARG A 7 -51.35 30.44 24.74
C ARG A 7 -50.82 30.13 23.33
N PRO A 8 -51.36 30.78 22.30
CA PRO A 8 -50.89 30.57 20.94
C PRO A 8 -49.41 30.90 20.88
N ILE A 9 -48.58 29.90 20.64
CA ILE A 9 -47.15 30.03 20.46
C ILE A 9 -46.96 30.56 19.04
N SER A 10 -46.20 31.65 18.88
CA SER A 10 -45.86 32.20 17.56
C SER A 10 -45.35 31.07 16.64
N ILE A 11 -45.83 31.10 15.40
CA ILE A 11 -45.39 30.15 14.34
C ILE A 11 -43.86 30.08 14.31
N ARG A 12 -43.17 31.19 14.52
CA ARG A 12 -41.72 31.32 14.64
C ARG A 12 -41.12 30.40 15.72
N ILE A 13 -41.70 30.46 16.95
CA ILE A 13 -41.20 29.65 18.08
C ILE A 13 -41.54 28.17 17.85
N LYS A 14 -42.69 27.89 17.27
CA LYS A 14 -43.11 26.54 16.98
C LYS A 14 -42.22 25.89 15.89
N TYR A 15 -41.93 26.66 14.84
CA TYR A 15 -41.06 26.23 13.75
C TYR A 15 -39.61 25.99 14.20
N THR A 16 -39.02 26.95 14.91
CA THR A 16 -37.63 26.81 15.40
C THR A 16 -37.50 25.68 16.43
N ARG A 17 -38.54 25.43 17.24
CA ARG A 17 -38.54 24.36 18.26
C ARG A 17 -38.56 22.96 17.68
N TYR A 18 -39.11 22.75 16.49
CA TYR A 18 -39.19 21.42 15.87
C TYR A 18 -38.14 21.25 14.76
N VAL A 19 -37.91 22.25 13.94
CA VAL A 19 -37.04 22.12 12.77
C VAL A 19 -35.55 22.10 13.17
N ILE A 20 -35.14 22.97 14.08
CA ILE A 20 -33.71 23.00 14.49
C ILE A 20 -33.25 21.66 15.11
N PRO A 21 -33.97 21.05 16.07
CA PRO A 21 -33.57 19.74 16.61
C PRO A 21 -33.52 18.64 15.56
N ILE A 22 -34.48 18.59 14.61
CA ILE A 22 -34.48 17.58 13.56
C ILE A 22 -33.25 17.75 12.66
N LEU A 23 -32.98 18.98 12.20
CA LEU A 23 -31.79 19.28 11.40
C LEU A 23 -30.49 18.94 12.14
N LEU A 24 -30.44 19.23 13.44
CA LEU A 24 -29.27 18.97 14.26
C LEU A 24 -29.05 17.45 14.44
N ILE A 25 -30.12 16.69 14.69
CA ILE A 25 -30.06 15.22 14.83
C ILE A 25 -29.65 14.58 13.51
N THR A 26 -30.26 14.97 12.39
CA THR A 26 -29.90 14.41 11.06
C THR A 26 -28.46 14.73 10.69
N PHE A 27 -28.02 15.96 10.94
CA PHE A 27 -26.66 16.37 10.66
C PHE A 27 -25.63 15.62 11.52
N LEU A 28 -25.89 15.50 12.83
CA LEU A 28 -25.02 14.74 13.74
C LEU A 28 -24.99 13.25 13.39
N SER A 29 -26.13 12.69 12.98
CA SER A 29 -26.18 11.27 12.60
C SER A 29 -25.39 10.99 11.32
N ILE A 30 -25.48 11.87 10.31
CA ILE A 30 -24.67 11.75 9.09
C ILE A 30 -23.19 11.88 9.42
N GLY A 31 -22.78 12.91 10.16
CA GLY A 31 -21.38 13.08 10.55
C GLY A 31 -20.83 11.92 11.40
N ALA A 32 -21.66 11.33 12.26
CA ALA A 32 -21.28 10.16 13.02
C ALA A 32 -21.10 8.92 12.13
N ILE A 33 -22.03 8.71 11.20
CA ILE A 33 -21.98 7.58 10.24
C ILE A 33 -20.73 7.73 9.36
N ASP A 34 -20.49 8.91 8.79
CA ASP A 34 -19.31 9.18 7.96
C ASP A 34 -18.01 8.96 8.74
N THR A 35 -17.96 9.41 9.97
CA THR A 35 -16.79 9.22 10.84
C THR A 35 -16.54 7.74 11.12
N ILE A 36 -17.59 6.97 11.48
CA ILE A 36 -17.49 5.53 11.73
C ILE A 36 -17.06 4.79 10.46
N PHE A 37 -17.69 5.11 9.33
CA PHE A 37 -17.35 4.51 8.05
C PHE A 37 -15.90 4.80 7.65
N TYR A 38 -15.44 6.04 7.84
CA TYR A 38 -14.07 6.42 7.54
C TYR A 38 -13.06 5.67 8.42
N PHE A 39 -13.29 5.57 9.73
CA PHE A 39 -12.42 4.80 10.61
C PHE A 39 -12.42 3.31 10.26
N HIS A 40 -13.56 2.77 9.86
CA HIS A 40 -13.65 1.38 9.39
C HIS A 40 -12.83 1.19 8.10
N SER A 41 -12.98 2.09 7.13
CA SER A 41 -12.24 2.07 5.88
C SER A 41 -10.73 2.21 6.11
N VAL A 42 -10.29 3.10 7.01
CA VAL A 42 -8.86 3.24 7.36
C VAL A 42 -8.32 1.96 7.99
N LYS A 43 -9.10 1.32 8.86
CA LYS A 43 -8.73 0.04 9.47
C LYS A 43 -8.58 -1.05 8.41
N GLU A 44 -9.57 -1.22 7.55
CA GLU A 44 -9.59 -2.21 6.48
C GLU A 44 -8.43 -1.97 5.48
N SER A 45 -8.23 -0.72 5.06
CA SER A 45 -7.09 -0.34 4.21
C SER A 45 -5.76 -0.68 4.87
N SER A 46 -5.60 -0.39 6.17
CA SER A 46 -4.38 -0.71 6.91
C SER A 46 -4.16 -2.22 7.03
N GLU A 47 -5.21 -3.03 7.22
CA GLU A 47 -5.10 -4.49 7.26
C GLU A 47 -4.71 -5.06 5.89
N HIS A 48 -5.26 -4.52 4.80
CA HIS A 48 -4.86 -4.88 3.43
C HIS A 48 -3.41 -4.50 3.14
N GLU A 49 -3.00 -3.28 3.50
CA GLU A 49 -1.62 -2.84 3.35
C GLU A 49 -0.65 -3.72 4.15
N GLN A 50 -0.97 -4.03 5.41
CA GLN A 50 -0.17 -4.94 6.25
C GLN A 50 0.04 -6.28 5.56
N THR A 51 -1.02 -6.86 5.02
CA THR A 51 -0.97 -8.15 4.33
C THR A 51 -0.14 -8.04 3.05
N ALA A 52 -0.32 -6.99 2.26
CA ALA A 52 0.43 -6.75 1.04
C ALA A 52 1.93 -6.55 1.32
N TYR A 53 2.27 -5.72 2.30
CA TYR A 53 3.65 -5.47 2.71
C TYR A 53 4.33 -6.74 3.24
N SER A 54 3.64 -7.49 4.10
CA SER A 54 4.16 -8.74 4.64
C SER A 54 4.39 -9.79 3.56
N ASN A 55 3.43 -9.96 2.66
CA ASN A 55 3.57 -10.91 1.55
C ASN A 55 4.72 -10.52 0.62
N THR A 56 4.88 -9.25 0.33
CA THR A 56 5.99 -8.77 -0.50
C THR A 56 7.33 -9.01 0.18
N ALA A 57 7.44 -8.67 1.46
CA ALA A 57 8.67 -8.90 2.23
C ALA A 57 8.99 -10.40 2.36
N LEU A 58 7.97 -11.24 2.65
CA LEU A 58 8.12 -12.69 2.71
C LEU A 58 8.58 -13.28 1.38
N THR A 59 7.88 -12.94 0.29
CA THR A 59 8.22 -13.44 -1.05
C THR A 59 9.63 -13.02 -1.45
N SER A 60 10.02 -11.79 -1.13
CA SER A 60 11.37 -11.28 -1.40
C SER A 60 12.43 -12.00 -0.57
N LEU A 61 12.14 -12.24 0.71
CA LEU A 61 13.02 -12.98 1.62
C LEU A 61 13.19 -14.44 1.15
N GLU A 62 12.08 -15.13 0.86
CA GLU A 62 12.08 -16.51 0.38
C GLU A 62 12.77 -16.65 -0.98
N SER A 63 12.55 -15.68 -1.88
CA SER A 63 13.25 -15.64 -3.16
C SER A 63 14.76 -15.49 -2.99
N TYR A 64 15.18 -14.62 -2.10
CA TYR A 64 16.62 -14.45 -1.80
C TYR A 64 17.24 -15.74 -1.24
N PHE A 65 16.55 -16.42 -0.30
CA PHE A 65 17.02 -17.69 0.24
C PHE A 65 16.99 -18.81 -0.80
N SER A 66 15.98 -18.87 -1.64
CA SER A 66 15.91 -19.82 -2.75
C SER A 66 17.07 -19.58 -3.73
N GLN A 67 17.37 -18.31 -4.03
CA GLN A 67 18.53 -17.97 -4.85
C GLN A 67 19.84 -18.40 -4.20
N PHE A 68 20.03 -18.12 -2.90
CA PHE A 68 21.20 -18.58 -2.16
C PHE A 68 21.30 -20.12 -2.16
N THR A 69 20.20 -20.80 -1.98
CA THR A 69 20.15 -22.27 -2.02
C THR A 69 20.58 -22.80 -3.39
N SER A 70 20.08 -22.20 -4.45
CA SER A 70 20.46 -22.52 -5.81
C SER A 70 21.94 -22.25 -6.08
N ASP A 71 22.38 -21.03 -5.78
CA ASP A 71 23.76 -20.61 -6.03
C ASP A 71 24.77 -21.45 -5.24
N SER A 72 24.50 -21.68 -3.96
CA SER A 72 25.38 -22.51 -3.12
C SER A 72 25.39 -23.99 -3.49
N SER A 73 24.45 -24.44 -4.33
CA SER A 73 24.41 -25.83 -4.82
C SER A 73 25.57 -26.19 -5.74
N ILE A 74 26.27 -25.21 -6.30
CA ILE A 74 27.51 -25.42 -7.07
C ILE A 74 28.54 -26.22 -6.27
N PHE A 75 28.60 -25.98 -4.94
CA PHE A 75 29.52 -26.68 -4.06
C PHE A 75 29.19 -28.16 -3.88
N PHE A 76 27.96 -28.60 -4.25
CA PHE A 76 27.54 -29.99 -4.22
C PHE A 76 27.74 -30.71 -5.55
N TYR A 77 27.51 -30.03 -6.67
CA TYR A 77 27.40 -30.74 -7.98
C TYR A 77 28.58 -30.54 -8.91
N LYS A 78 29.41 -29.49 -8.68
CA LYS A 78 30.57 -29.23 -9.54
C LYS A 78 31.79 -30.04 -9.01
N ASN A 79 32.15 -31.12 -9.70
CA ASN A 79 33.25 -31.99 -9.29
C ASN A 79 34.58 -31.25 -9.07
N ALA A 80 34.93 -30.30 -9.91
CA ALA A 80 36.12 -29.49 -9.74
C ALA A 80 36.10 -28.71 -8.40
N THR A 81 34.94 -28.09 -8.06
CA THR A 81 34.76 -27.37 -6.81
C THR A 81 34.86 -28.30 -5.60
N GLN A 82 34.26 -29.47 -5.67
CA GLN A 82 34.34 -30.46 -4.58
C GLN A 82 35.75 -31.00 -4.40
N ASN A 83 36.46 -31.32 -5.46
CA ASN A 83 37.85 -31.76 -5.40
C ASN A 83 38.75 -30.69 -4.78
N ASN A 84 38.57 -29.42 -5.11
CA ASN A 84 39.29 -28.33 -4.51
C ASN A 84 39.00 -28.23 -3.00
N LEU A 85 37.71 -28.33 -2.59
CA LEU A 85 37.32 -28.30 -1.18
C LEU A 85 37.88 -29.47 -0.37
N ILE A 86 37.99 -30.68 -0.98
CA ILE A 86 38.57 -31.86 -0.35
C ILE A 86 40.09 -31.69 -0.15
N ASN A 87 40.77 -31.06 -1.08
CA ASN A 87 42.20 -30.92 -1.13
C ASN A 87 42.72 -29.62 -0.50
N ILE A 88 41.83 -28.79 0.06
CA ILE A 88 42.22 -27.52 0.70
C ILE A 88 43.25 -27.75 1.82
N THR A 89 44.49 -27.37 1.56
CA THR A 89 45.57 -27.30 2.48
C THR A 89 45.79 -25.87 3.04
N GLN A 90 46.83 -25.59 3.76
CA GLN A 90 47.01 -24.29 4.45
C GLN A 90 47.15 -23.09 3.48
N ASP A 91 47.63 -23.27 2.25
CA ASP A 91 47.89 -22.21 1.26
C ASP A 91 46.76 -21.99 0.26
N ASP A 92 45.71 -22.82 0.27
CA ASP A 92 44.69 -22.91 -0.78
C ASP A 92 43.55 -21.88 -0.64
N GLY A 93 43.62 -20.95 0.25
CA GLY A 93 42.68 -19.81 0.32
C GLY A 93 42.59 -19.04 -1.00
N LEU A 94 43.69 -18.97 -1.73
CA LEU A 94 43.77 -18.34 -3.05
C LEU A 94 42.97 -19.09 -4.12
N GLU A 95 42.99 -20.43 -4.11
CA GLU A 95 42.21 -21.23 -5.08
C GLU A 95 40.71 -21.11 -4.82
N PHE A 96 40.28 -21.16 -3.57
CA PHE A 96 38.86 -20.95 -3.20
C PHE A 96 38.41 -19.52 -3.58
N GLN A 97 39.25 -18.54 -3.34
CA GLN A 97 39.00 -17.17 -3.71
C GLN A 97 38.89 -16.99 -5.24
N GLN A 98 39.82 -17.58 -5.99
CA GLN A 98 39.77 -17.56 -7.45
C GLN A 98 38.54 -18.28 -8.01
N LEU A 99 38.15 -19.38 -7.42
CA LEU A 99 36.94 -20.14 -7.76
C LEU A 99 35.69 -19.28 -7.57
N LEU A 100 35.57 -18.58 -6.44
CA LEU A 100 34.45 -17.68 -6.18
C LEU A 100 34.49 -16.47 -7.09
N LEU A 101 35.64 -15.86 -7.34
CA LEU A 101 35.77 -14.69 -8.21
C LEU A 101 35.44 -15.01 -9.68
N ASN A 102 35.85 -16.17 -10.17
CA ASN A 102 35.60 -16.59 -11.55
C ASN A 102 34.12 -16.97 -11.77
N ASP A 103 33.49 -17.58 -10.82
CA ASP A 103 32.12 -18.08 -10.94
C ASP A 103 31.08 -17.12 -10.33
N ALA A 104 31.47 -16.14 -9.50
CA ALA A 104 30.56 -15.19 -8.82
C ALA A 104 29.60 -14.44 -9.76
N PRO A 105 29.98 -14.06 -10.99
CA PRO A 105 29.03 -13.42 -11.91
C PRO A 105 27.80 -14.29 -12.23
N TYR A 106 27.93 -15.61 -12.13
CA TYR A 106 26.85 -16.57 -12.38
C TYR A 106 26.05 -16.91 -11.13
N TYR A 107 26.51 -16.51 -9.95
CA TYR A 107 25.91 -16.81 -8.65
C TYR A 107 25.67 -15.53 -7.86
N PRO A 108 24.58 -14.81 -8.16
CA PRO A 108 24.33 -13.49 -7.59
C PRO A 108 24.45 -13.40 -6.06
N SER A 109 23.91 -14.37 -5.33
CA SER A 109 23.93 -14.34 -3.85
C SER A 109 25.34 -14.49 -3.24
N LEU A 110 26.29 -15.02 -4.02
CA LEU A 110 27.69 -15.19 -3.62
C LEU A 110 28.59 -14.07 -4.15
N SER A 111 28.02 -13.18 -4.98
CA SER A 111 28.78 -12.08 -5.60
C SER A 111 28.95 -10.90 -4.65
N MET A 112 30.00 -10.12 -4.87
CA MET A 112 30.25 -8.87 -4.14
C MET A 112 29.13 -7.81 -4.32
N ASN A 113 28.18 -8.03 -5.21
CA ASN A 113 27.04 -7.13 -5.36
C ASN A 113 25.96 -7.36 -4.28
N TYR A 114 25.87 -8.57 -3.75
CA TYR A 114 24.83 -8.99 -2.81
C TYR A 114 25.39 -9.42 -1.45
N SER A 115 26.68 -9.73 -1.35
CA SER A 115 27.37 -10.13 -0.13
C SER A 115 28.58 -9.22 0.15
N ASP A 116 28.82 -8.94 1.42
CA ASP A 116 30.02 -8.24 1.88
C ASP A 116 31.18 -9.21 1.98
N ASN A 117 30.92 -10.40 2.53
CA ASN A 117 31.91 -11.45 2.70
C ASN A 117 31.34 -12.82 2.41
N VAL A 118 32.17 -13.71 1.86
CA VAL A 118 31.90 -15.12 1.73
C VAL A 118 33.04 -15.89 2.38
N PHE A 119 32.69 -16.73 3.35
CA PHE A 119 33.65 -17.54 4.09
C PHE A 119 33.36 -19.04 3.89
N PHE A 120 34.39 -19.83 4.00
CA PHE A 120 34.26 -21.27 4.10
C PHE A 120 35.02 -21.76 5.34
N ILE A 121 34.35 -22.45 6.22
CA ILE A 121 34.95 -23.07 7.38
C ILE A 121 35.14 -24.55 7.09
N THR A 122 36.38 -25.04 7.09
CA THR A 122 36.68 -26.47 6.93
C THR A 122 36.28 -27.24 8.17
N ASN A 123 36.20 -28.57 8.06
CA ASN A 123 35.96 -29.44 9.23
C ASN A 123 37.00 -29.32 10.35
N ASN A 124 38.22 -28.87 10.00
CA ASN A 124 39.28 -28.64 10.95
C ASN A 124 39.22 -27.26 11.61
N GLY A 125 38.15 -26.52 11.39
CA GLY A 125 37.94 -25.16 11.92
C GLY A 125 38.77 -24.07 11.24
N LYS A 126 39.42 -24.37 10.08
CA LYS A 126 40.15 -23.37 9.32
C LYS A 126 39.16 -22.50 8.58
N LEU A 127 39.27 -21.17 8.75
CA LEU A 127 38.47 -20.18 8.05
C LEU A 127 39.19 -19.71 6.76
N ILE A 128 38.50 -19.74 5.66
CA ILE A 128 38.95 -19.27 4.36
C ILE A 128 37.99 -18.16 3.90
N SER A 129 38.52 -17.01 3.52
CA SER A 129 37.70 -15.84 3.10
C SER A 129 37.99 -15.45 1.67
N THR A 130 36.99 -14.89 1.00
CA THR A 130 37.13 -14.35 -0.37
C THR A 130 37.88 -13.01 -0.45
N THR A 131 38.06 -12.33 0.66
CA THR A 131 38.71 -11.02 0.69
C THR A 131 40.12 -11.09 1.24
N ASN A 132 41.08 -10.56 0.47
CA ASN A 132 42.51 -10.45 0.90
C ASN A 132 42.74 -9.41 2.02
N TYR A 133 41.71 -8.68 2.45
CA TYR A 133 41.81 -7.63 3.47
C TYR A 133 41.59 -8.13 4.90
N SER A 134 41.73 -9.38 5.14
CA SER A 134 41.04 -10.01 6.26
C SER A 134 41.87 -10.45 7.45
N SER A 135 43.05 -9.94 7.69
CA SER A 135 43.65 -10.12 9.02
C SER A 135 42.82 -9.44 10.13
N GLN A 136 42.08 -8.38 9.80
CA GLN A 136 41.16 -7.74 10.75
C GLN A 136 39.76 -8.34 10.78
N LEU A 137 39.20 -8.76 9.59
CA LEU A 137 37.84 -9.34 9.49
C LEU A 137 37.79 -10.82 9.97
N VAL A 138 38.89 -11.56 9.90
CA VAL A 138 39.01 -12.91 10.49
C VAL A 138 38.92 -12.87 12.01
N SER A 139 39.22 -11.72 12.63
CA SER A 139 39.05 -11.51 14.06
C SER A 139 37.60 -11.38 14.50
N ASP A 140 36.69 -11.04 13.56
CA ASP A 140 35.29 -10.80 13.90
C ASP A 140 34.48 -12.10 14.09
N LEU A 141 34.91 -13.22 13.49
CA LEU A 141 34.37 -14.54 13.76
C LEU A 141 35.19 -15.18 14.88
N SER A 142 34.78 -14.98 16.13
CA SER A 142 35.46 -15.60 17.27
C SER A 142 35.44 -17.13 17.15
N PRO A 143 36.42 -17.85 17.69
CA PRO A 143 36.45 -19.33 17.70
C PRO A 143 35.18 -19.94 18.30
N THR A 144 34.54 -19.23 19.21
CA THR A 144 33.25 -19.63 19.82
C THR A 144 32.12 -19.64 18.79
N TYR A 145 32.01 -18.59 17.99
CA TYR A 145 31.01 -18.50 16.92
C TYR A 145 31.20 -19.57 15.86
N ILE A 146 32.43 -19.83 15.46
CA ILE A 146 32.76 -20.92 14.52
C ILE A 146 32.21 -22.25 15.03
N THR A 147 32.43 -22.55 16.30
CA THR A 147 31.98 -23.79 16.93
C THR A 147 30.45 -23.87 16.99
N GLU A 148 29.79 -22.76 17.28
CA GLU A 148 28.33 -22.69 17.32
C GLU A 148 27.73 -22.85 15.93
N ILE A 149 28.28 -22.19 14.91
CA ILE A 149 27.83 -22.32 13.50
C ILE A 149 27.96 -23.79 13.05
N LEU A 150 29.08 -24.42 13.33
CA LEU A 150 29.33 -25.82 12.98
C LEU A 150 28.32 -26.76 13.65
N LYS A 151 28.10 -26.56 14.95
CA LYS A 151 27.13 -27.36 15.73
C LYS A 151 25.70 -27.15 15.24
N LYS A 152 25.26 -25.90 15.05
CA LYS A 152 23.93 -25.56 14.57
C LYS A 152 23.71 -26.13 13.16
N GLY A 153 24.72 -26.07 12.31
CA GLY A 153 24.64 -26.55 10.94
C GLY A 153 24.36 -28.05 10.80
N ASP A 154 24.70 -28.86 11.79
CA ASP A 154 24.44 -30.31 11.77
C ASP A 154 22.93 -30.61 11.84
N ASP A 155 22.15 -29.76 12.51
CA ASP A 155 20.70 -29.91 12.63
C ASP A 155 19.95 -29.65 11.30
N PHE A 156 20.59 -28.94 10.36
CA PHE A 156 19.94 -28.51 9.09
C PHE A 156 20.26 -29.41 7.89
N HIS A 157 21.09 -30.43 8.04
CA HIS A 157 21.34 -31.46 7.04
C HIS A 157 21.64 -30.93 5.61
N GLY A 158 22.41 -29.85 5.52
CA GLY A 158 22.78 -29.23 4.23
C GLY A 158 21.75 -28.23 3.68
N LEU A 159 20.67 -27.96 4.40
CA LEU A 159 19.81 -26.81 4.13
C LEU A 159 20.47 -25.52 4.67
N PRO A 160 20.18 -24.37 4.06
CA PRO A 160 20.63 -23.09 4.60
C PRO A 160 20.00 -22.79 5.95
N PHE A 161 20.73 -22.11 6.80
CA PHE A 161 20.25 -21.60 8.08
C PHE A 161 20.81 -20.23 8.36
N LEU A 162 20.12 -19.46 9.21
CA LEU A 162 20.59 -18.16 9.67
C LEU A 162 21.37 -18.29 10.97
N PHE A 163 22.38 -17.45 11.05
CA PHE A 163 23.17 -17.26 12.25
C PHE A 163 23.37 -15.77 12.49
N GLY A 164 22.96 -15.26 13.65
CA GLY A 164 23.18 -13.87 14.06
C GLY A 164 24.33 -13.80 15.05
N SER A 165 25.09 -12.71 15.02
CA SER A 165 26.11 -12.44 16.03
C SER A 165 25.43 -12.01 17.33
N THR A 166 25.87 -12.57 18.48
CA THR A 166 25.40 -12.13 19.80
C THR A 166 26.08 -10.85 20.26
N ASP A 167 27.24 -10.52 19.70
CA ASP A 167 28.05 -9.36 20.08
C ASP A 167 27.77 -8.15 19.21
N ASP A 168 27.24 -8.36 17.98
CA ASP A 168 26.90 -7.31 17.05
C ASP A 168 25.53 -7.64 16.43
N SER A 169 24.49 -7.03 16.97
CA SER A 169 23.09 -7.26 16.57
C SER A 169 22.80 -6.96 15.09
N ASP A 170 23.72 -6.28 14.41
CA ASP A 170 23.55 -5.90 13.02
C ASP A 170 24.14 -6.91 12.02
N LYS A 171 24.95 -7.89 12.50
CA LYS A 171 25.56 -8.89 11.62
C LYS A 171 24.72 -10.15 11.53
N LEU A 172 24.29 -10.44 10.32
CA LEU A 172 23.53 -11.63 9.95
C LEU A 172 24.32 -12.46 8.97
N TYR A 173 24.42 -13.76 9.23
CA TYR A 173 25.09 -14.70 8.36
C TYR A 173 24.09 -15.73 7.82
N ILE A 174 24.22 -16.08 6.55
CA ILE A 174 23.54 -17.22 5.94
C ILE A 174 24.58 -18.33 5.83
N CYS A 175 24.27 -19.44 6.46
CA CYS A 175 25.19 -20.57 6.57
C CYS A 175 24.61 -21.79 5.87
N ARG A 176 25.50 -22.62 5.31
CA ARG A 176 25.11 -23.91 4.72
C ARG A 176 26.23 -24.92 4.86
N ASN A 177 25.94 -26.07 5.45
CA ASN A 177 26.88 -27.20 5.47
C ASN A 177 27.03 -27.81 4.10
N ILE A 178 28.26 -27.98 3.64
CA ILE A 178 28.60 -28.58 2.36
C ILE A 178 29.12 -30.01 2.61
N TYR A 179 28.50 -30.96 1.96
CA TYR A 179 28.85 -32.38 2.07
C TYR A 179 29.47 -32.88 0.79
N GLN A 180 30.33 -33.89 0.92
CA GLN A 180 30.89 -34.54 -0.24
C GLN A 180 29.78 -35.29 -1.01
N TRP A 181 29.70 -35.05 -2.30
CA TRP A 181 28.78 -35.76 -3.16
C TRP A 181 29.28 -37.21 -3.44
N THR A 182 28.60 -38.16 -2.84
CA THR A 182 28.95 -39.62 -2.99
C THR A 182 28.00 -40.33 -3.92
N GLY A 183 27.09 -39.64 -4.58
CA GLY A 183 26.03 -40.25 -5.40
C GLY A 183 24.91 -40.93 -4.60
N LYS A 184 24.96 -40.91 -3.28
CA LYS A 184 23.92 -41.38 -2.35
C LYS A 184 23.28 -40.20 -1.64
N THR A 185 21.98 -40.27 -1.41
CA THR A 185 21.19 -39.20 -0.80
C THR A 185 21.37 -39.05 0.70
N GLU A 186 22.22 -39.85 1.34
CA GLU A 186 22.46 -39.73 2.80
C GLU A 186 23.52 -38.66 3.12
N THR A 187 23.06 -37.51 3.51
CA THR A 187 23.88 -36.43 4.12
C THR A 187 24.13 -36.75 5.59
N THR A 188 24.92 -37.77 5.87
CA THR A 188 25.37 -38.07 7.23
C THR A 188 26.61 -37.21 7.54
N GLY A 189 26.70 -36.63 8.73
CA GLY A 189 27.76 -35.72 9.14
C GLY A 189 29.20 -36.21 8.95
N LYS A 190 29.41 -37.47 8.59
CA LYS A 190 30.71 -38.07 8.30
C LYS A 190 31.38 -37.56 7.03
N ASN A 191 30.61 -37.01 6.08
CA ASN A 191 31.14 -36.58 4.79
C ASN A 191 31.02 -35.04 4.62
N ARG A 192 30.88 -34.29 5.70
CA ARG A 192 30.90 -32.85 5.65
C ARG A 192 32.30 -32.38 5.22
N LEU A 193 32.36 -31.51 4.22
CA LEU A 193 33.57 -30.84 3.77
C LEU A 193 33.87 -29.56 4.59
N GLY A 194 32.80 -28.88 4.95
CA GLY A 194 32.85 -27.64 5.72
C GLY A 194 31.52 -26.91 5.72
N THR A 195 31.54 -25.65 6.11
CA THR A 195 30.37 -24.77 6.14
C THR A 195 30.64 -23.52 5.33
N LEU A 196 29.80 -23.27 4.35
CA LEU A 196 29.75 -22.00 3.63
C LEU A 196 29.02 -20.97 4.48
N ILE A 197 29.60 -19.79 4.62
CA ILE A 197 29.02 -18.67 5.35
C ILE A 197 29.05 -17.47 4.43
N VAL A 198 27.91 -16.83 4.27
CA VAL A 198 27.76 -15.61 3.49
C VAL A 198 27.24 -14.51 4.42
N GLU A 199 27.91 -13.39 4.42
CA GLU A 199 27.46 -12.13 5.02
C GLU A 199 26.74 -11.32 3.96
N PRO A 200 25.41 -11.28 3.96
CA PRO A 200 24.65 -10.50 2.98
C PRO A 200 24.87 -9.01 3.20
N LYS A 201 24.93 -8.24 2.14
CA LYS A 201 24.95 -6.79 2.28
C LYS A 201 23.71 -6.28 3.00
N ALA A 202 23.88 -5.34 3.90
CA ALA A 202 22.78 -4.66 4.55
C ALA A 202 21.76 -4.13 3.54
N THR A 203 22.23 -3.62 2.41
CA THR A 203 21.40 -3.12 1.30
C THR A 203 20.45 -4.16 0.69
N VAL A 204 20.75 -5.46 0.82
CA VAL A 204 19.86 -6.54 0.36
C VAL A 204 18.64 -6.61 1.28
N PHE A 205 18.87 -6.65 2.58
CA PHE A 205 17.79 -6.63 3.57
C PHE A 205 17.05 -5.29 3.57
N ASP A 206 17.77 -4.18 3.39
CA ASP A 206 17.16 -2.87 3.22
C ASP A 206 16.21 -2.83 1.99
N LYS A 207 16.54 -3.52 0.91
CA LYS A 207 15.64 -3.67 -0.25
C LYS A 207 14.47 -4.58 0.04
N ILE A 208 14.69 -5.72 0.73
CA ILE A 208 13.62 -6.65 1.12
C ILE A 208 12.62 -5.93 2.03
N PHE A 209 13.14 -5.14 2.98
CA PHE A 209 12.36 -4.36 3.93
C PHE A 209 12.20 -2.88 3.51
N SER A 210 12.47 -2.54 2.24
CA SER A 210 12.45 -1.15 1.71
C SER A 210 11.07 -0.50 1.74
N LEU A 211 10.03 -1.28 1.95
CA LEU A 211 8.69 -0.80 2.25
C LEU A 211 8.58 -0.28 3.69
N ASN A 212 9.73 -0.20 4.38
CA ASN A 212 9.82 0.35 5.70
C ASN A 212 9.32 1.79 5.70
N SER A 213 8.23 2.01 6.38
CA SER A 213 7.69 3.33 6.65
C SER A 213 7.67 3.52 8.17
N ASN A 214 7.59 4.75 8.63
CA ASN A 214 7.40 4.99 10.07
C ASN A 214 6.12 4.35 10.62
N VAL A 215 5.24 3.86 9.73
CA VAL A 215 3.99 3.19 10.08
C VAL A 215 4.17 1.68 10.17
N TYR A 216 4.86 1.08 9.19
CA TYR A 216 5.07 -0.36 9.07
C TYR A 216 6.56 -0.65 9.14
N GLN A 217 6.95 -1.45 10.09
CA GLN A 217 8.35 -1.83 10.34
C GLN A 217 8.45 -3.33 10.52
N PHE A 218 9.59 -3.91 10.21
CA PHE A 218 9.79 -5.35 10.24
C PHE A 218 10.83 -5.74 11.28
N VAL A 219 10.59 -6.89 11.90
CA VAL A 219 11.57 -7.57 12.71
C VAL A 219 11.64 -9.04 12.29
N LEU A 220 12.84 -9.54 12.04
CA LEU A 220 13.07 -10.93 11.73
C LEU A 220 13.56 -11.65 12.98
N ILE A 221 12.83 -12.66 13.43
CA ILE A 221 13.14 -13.43 14.64
C ILE A 221 13.08 -14.93 14.37
N ASP A 222 13.73 -15.74 15.21
CA ASP A 222 13.52 -17.19 15.24
C ASP A 222 12.52 -17.58 16.34
N ASN A 223 12.23 -18.89 16.41
CA ASN A 223 11.34 -19.44 17.43
C ASN A 223 11.90 -19.32 18.85
N ASN A 224 13.19 -19.07 19.03
CA ASN A 224 13.85 -18.84 20.30
C ASN A 224 13.87 -17.36 20.68
N HIS A 225 13.17 -16.52 19.92
CA HIS A 225 13.11 -15.06 20.07
C HIS A 225 14.46 -14.35 19.81
N HIS A 226 15.39 -15.00 19.12
CA HIS A 226 16.60 -14.32 18.69
C HIS A 226 16.29 -13.36 17.52
N ILE A 227 16.65 -12.08 17.68
CA ILE A 227 16.39 -11.04 16.68
C ILE A 227 17.55 -11.03 15.68
N PHE A 228 17.26 -11.33 14.42
CA PHE A 228 18.24 -11.26 13.33
C PHE A 228 18.31 -9.89 12.67
N ARG A 229 17.20 -9.23 12.54
CA ARG A 229 17.12 -7.87 11.98
C ARG A 229 15.99 -7.12 12.64
N ASN A 230 16.29 -5.92 13.09
CA ASN A 230 15.31 -5.00 13.64
C ASN A 230 15.35 -3.71 12.82
N THR A 231 14.24 -3.37 12.15
CA THR A 231 14.10 -2.08 11.44
C THR A 231 13.38 -1.04 12.30
N THR A 232 13.05 -1.37 13.54
CA THR A 232 12.34 -0.50 14.47
C THR A 232 13.30 0.22 15.41
N GLU A 233 12.83 1.31 16.01
CA GLU A 233 13.54 1.99 17.11
C GLU A 233 13.17 1.38 18.49
N LEU A 234 12.44 0.27 18.52
CA LEU A 234 12.01 -0.37 19.74
C LEU A 234 13.13 -1.19 20.36
N SER A 235 13.21 -1.18 21.68
CA SER A 235 14.12 -2.06 22.41
C SER A 235 13.70 -3.52 22.28
N GLU A 236 14.63 -4.45 22.44
CA GLU A 236 14.35 -5.89 22.40
C GLU A 236 13.25 -6.29 23.39
N GLN A 237 13.24 -5.74 24.60
CA GLN A 237 12.20 -5.98 25.59
C GLN A 237 10.81 -5.60 25.06
N ASN A 238 10.70 -4.47 24.39
CA ASN A 238 9.44 -4.02 23.78
C ASN A 238 9.00 -4.94 22.63
N ILE A 239 9.96 -5.47 21.88
CA ILE A 239 9.67 -6.42 20.79
C ILE A 239 9.17 -7.74 21.38
N PHE A 240 9.79 -8.25 22.43
CA PHE A 240 9.33 -9.48 23.11
C PHE A 240 7.94 -9.31 23.72
N GLU A 241 7.67 -8.18 24.35
CA GLU A 241 6.32 -7.86 24.85
C GLU A 241 5.29 -7.82 23.70
N LEU A 242 5.69 -7.31 22.54
CA LEU A 242 4.84 -7.30 21.33
C LEU A 242 4.59 -8.71 20.79
N VAL A 243 5.57 -9.59 20.84
CA VAL A 243 5.42 -11.00 20.42
C VAL A 243 4.41 -11.72 21.29
N GLU A 244 4.50 -11.55 22.62
CA GLU A 244 3.63 -12.20 23.58
C GLU A 244 2.20 -11.62 23.56
N ASN A 245 2.09 -10.31 23.64
CA ASN A 245 0.81 -9.63 23.86
C ASN A 245 0.16 -9.14 22.56
N LYS A 246 0.86 -9.21 21.42
CA LYS A 246 0.47 -8.66 20.10
C LYS A 246 0.18 -7.15 20.10
N ARG A 247 0.31 -6.48 21.22
CA ARG A 247 0.07 -5.05 21.41
C ARG A 247 1.01 -4.47 22.45
N LEU A 248 1.54 -3.29 22.15
CA LEU A 248 2.37 -2.51 23.06
C LEU A 248 1.86 -1.07 23.10
N ASN A 249 1.68 -0.53 24.31
CA ASN A 249 1.34 0.86 24.53
C ASN A 249 2.50 1.55 25.21
N THR A 250 3.25 2.36 24.44
CA THR A 250 4.25 3.27 25.01
C THR A 250 3.60 4.60 25.39
N GLN A 251 4.34 5.49 26.07
CA GLN A 251 3.83 6.82 26.40
C GLN A 251 3.40 7.63 25.17
N THR A 252 4.05 7.43 24.03
CA THR A 252 3.86 8.23 22.83
C THR A 252 3.05 7.51 21.75
N TYR A 253 3.26 6.19 21.61
CA TYR A 253 2.73 5.40 20.49
C TYR A 253 2.09 4.11 20.95
N LYS A 254 1.14 3.64 20.13
CA LYS A 254 0.52 2.31 20.25
C LYS A 254 0.98 1.47 19.08
N TYR A 255 1.50 0.29 19.37
CA TYR A 255 1.98 -0.66 18.37
C TYR A 255 1.16 -1.93 18.39
N THR A 256 1.06 -2.56 17.23
CA THR A 256 0.53 -3.92 17.09
C THR A 256 1.52 -4.74 16.28
N ALA A 257 1.66 -6.02 16.61
CA ALA A 257 2.48 -6.94 15.86
C ALA A 257 1.63 -8.03 15.21
N SER A 258 1.96 -8.34 13.97
CA SER A 258 1.46 -9.50 13.24
C SER A 258 2.63 -10.38 12.87
N SER A 259 2.59 -11.68 13.24
CA SER A 259 3.64 -12.63 12.94
C SER A 259 3.27 -13.44 11.69
N PHE A 260 4.24 -13.61 10.81
CA PHE A 260 4.14 -14.42 9.60
C PHE A 260 5.23 -15.47 9.63
N SER A 261 4.85 -16.74 9.53
CA SER A 261 5.82 -17.84 9.41
C SER A 261 6.42 -17.83 8.01
N THR A 262 7.74 -18.00 7.96
CA THR A 262 8.45 -18.19 6.70
C THR A 262 8.59 -19.69 6.40
N SER A 263 8.79 -20.06 5.15
CA SER A 263 9.17 -21.41 4.75
C SER A 263 10.62 -21.76 5.17
N ILE A 264 11.33 -20.80 5.74
CA ILE A 264 12.75 -20.89 6.08
C ILE A 264 12.88 -21.22 7.57
N ASN A 265 13.22 -22.46 7.88
CA ASN A 265 13.82 -22.91 9.14
C ASN A 265 13.42 -22.13 10.41
N ASN A 266 12.16 -22.22 10.81
CA ASN A 266 11.65 -21.64 12.05
C ASN A 266 11.80 -20.10 12.18
N LEU A 267 11.97 -19.39 11.06
CA LEU A 267 11.98 -17.94 11.06
C LEU A 267 10.57 -17.37 11.03
N GLN A 268 10.38 -16.30 11.74
CA GLN A 268 9.16 -15.52 11.75
C GLN A 268 9.46 -14.07 11.35
N LEU A 269 8.67 -13.56 10.44
CA LEU A 269 8.66 -12.15 10.11
C LEU A 269 7.58 -11.47 10.95
N LEU A 270 7.99 -10.54 11.80
CA LEU A 270 7.07 -9.69 12.54
C LEU A 270 6.88 -8.39 11.78
N LEU A 271 5.65 -8.07 11.43
CA LEU A 271 5.26 -6.75 11.00
C LEU A 271 4.77 -5.95 12.21
N ILE A 272 5.50 -4.92 12.56
CA ILE A 272 5.14 -4.00 13.64
C ILE A 272 4.48 -2.77 13.03
N THR A 273 3.24 -2.51 13.43
CA THR A 273 2.45 -1.39 12.94
C THR A 273 2.29 -0.34 14.02
N ASN A 274 2.69 0.88 13.72
CA ASN A 274 2.45 2.03 14.58
C ASN A 274 1.01 2.54 14.40
N GLN A 275 0.11 2.01 15.19
CA GLN A 275 -1.32 2.36 15.18
C GLN A 275 -1.56 3.86 15.38
N SER A 276 -0.73 4.51 16.19
CA SER A 276 -0.87 5.94 16.46
C SER A 276 -0.66 6.78 15.20
N LEU A 277 0.27 6.36 14.33
CA LEU A 277 0.53 7.02 13.05
C LEU A 277 -0.54 6.69 12.01
N VAL A 278 -1.01 5.45 11.94
CA VAL A 278 -2.15 5.05 11.09
C VAL A 278 -3.33 5.96 11.35
N TYR A 279 -3.70 6.12 12.64
CA TYR A 279 -4.86 6.94 13.01
C TYR A 279 -4.57 8.44 13.13
N LYS A 280 -3.31 8.88 13.09
CA LYS A 280 -2.96 10.31 13.13
C LYS A 280 -3.54 11.04 11.92
N ASN A 281 -3.30 10.54 10.73
CA ASN A 281 -3.82 11.11 9.50
C ASN A 281 -5.35 11.00 9.45
N ALA A 282 -5.91 9.88 9.92
CA ALA A 282 -7.35 9.71 10.03
C ALA A 282 -7.98 10.74 10.97
N ARG A 283 -7.39 10.99 12.13
CA ARG A 283 -7.85 12.02 13.07
C ARG A 283 -7.77 13.41 12.46
N MET A 284 -6.68 13.75 11.81
CA MET A 284 -6.53 15.04 11.12
C MET A 284 -7.60 15.22 10.05
N PHE A 285 -7.89 14.18 9.27
CA PHE A 285 -8.93 14.22 8.25
C PHE A 285 -10.33 14.38 8.85
N VAL A 286 -10.62 13.68 9.96
CA VAL A 286 -11.88 13.87 10.70
C VAL A 286 -12.02 15.30 11.23
N ILE A 287 -10.97 15.90 11.79
CA ILE A 287 -10.97 17.29 12.24
C ILE A 287 -11.21 18.23 11.06
N LEU A 288 -10.56 17.98 9.91
CA LEU A 288 -10.73 18.75 8.69
C LEU A 288 -12.15 18.66 8.14
N LEU A 289 -12.84 17.53 8.28
CA LEU A 289 -14.25 17.35 7.93
C LEU A 289 -15.21 17.97 8.96
N LEU A 290 -14.91 17.84 10.25
CA LEU A 290 -15.76 18.36 11.32
C LEU A 290 -15.78 19.87 11.34
N PHE A 291 -14.66 20.55 11.10
CA PHE A 291 -14.59 22.00 11.13
C PHE A 291 -15.53 22.67 10.10
N PRO A 292 -15.45 22.36 8.79
CA PRO A 292 -16.39 22.93 7.82
C PRO A 292 -17.84 22.46 8.07
N SER A 293 -18.02 21.24 8.62
CA SER A 293 -19.35 20.73 8.96
C SER A 293 -20.00 21.55 10.06
N ILE A 294 -19.27 21.88 11.12
CA ILE A 294 -19.75 22.73 12.21
C ILE A 294 -20.04 24.16 11.68
N LEU A 295 -19.16 24.68 10.82
CA LEU A 295 -19.37 25.99 10.20
C LEU A 295 -20.64 26.01 9.33
N ALA A 296 -20.85 24.96 8.53
CA ALA A 296 -22.06 24.79 7.73
C ALA A 296 -23.31 24.69 8.62
N LEU A 297 -23.24 23.96 9.74
CA LEU A 297 -24.33 23.87 10.70
C LEU A 297 -24.68 25.24 11.30
N ILE A 298 -23.69 26.02 11.74
CA ILE A 298 -23.88 27.37 12.26
C ILE A 298 -24.50 28.28 11.20
N ALA A 299 -24.01 28.18 9.96
CA ALA A 299 -24.55 28.94 8.84
C ALA A 299 -26.02 28.58 8.54
N ILE A 300 -26.35 27.27 8.57
CA ILE A 300 -27.71 26.78 8.38
C ILE A 300 -28.64 27.26 9.50
N ILE A 301 -28.19 27.20 10.77
CA ILE A 301 -28.96 27.69 11.91
C ILE A 301 -29.16 29.22 11.83
N GLY A 302 -28.12 29.96 11.46
CA GLY A 302 -28.17 31.39 11.25
C GLY A 302 -29.13 31.76 10.12
N ALA A 303 -29.00 31.11 8.97
CA ALA A 303 -29.88 31.28 7.82
C ALA A 303 -31.34 30.95 8.16
N THR A 304 -31.57 29.84 8.87
CA THR A 304 -32.91 29.43 9.27
C THR A 304 -33.54 30.45 10.22
N ARG A 305 -32.77 30.99 11.17
CA ARG A 305 -33.26 32.07 12.07
C ARG A 305 -33.51 33.39 11.33
N PHE A 306 -32.63 33.73 10.38
CA PHE A 306 -32.78 34.92 9.57
C PHE A 306 -34.04 34.86 8.70
N ILE A 307 -34.17 33.74 7.96
CA ILE A 307 -35.36 33.53 7.10
C ILE A 307 -36.63 33.46 7.94
N SER A 308 -36.61 32.76 9.07
CA SER A 308 -37.78 32.70 9.96
C SER A 308 -38.16 34.09 10.52
N ARG A 309 -37.19 34.93 10.78
CA ARG A 309 -37.42 36.31 11.20
C ARG A 309 -38.02 37.12 10.05
N SER A 310 -37.41 37.04 8.86
CA SER A 310 -37.87 37.78 7.69
C SER A 310 -39.31 37.40 7.31
N ILE A 311 -39.60 36.10 7.28
CA ILE A 311 -40.94 35.61 6.98
C ILE A 311 -41.94 36.02 8.10
N ALA A 312 -41.50 35.94 9.36
CA ALA A 312 -42.38 36.33 10.48
C ALA A 312 -42.67 37.84 10.46
N ASP A 313 -41.67 38.67 10.19
CA ASP A 313 -41.80 40.09 10.12
C ASP A 313 -42.68 40.50 8.92
N GLU A 314 -42.52 39.88 7.75
CA GLU A 314 -43.39 40.06 6.59
C GLU A 314 -44.82 39.54 6.83
N PHE A 315 -44.95 38.44 7.52
CA PHE A 315 -46.24 37.88 7.89
C PHE A 315 -46.94 38.78 8.93
N ASP A 316 -46.20 39.21 9.95
CA ASP A 316 -46.75 40.15 10.95
C ASP A 316 -47.18 41.47 10.30
N TYR A 317 -46.38 41.99 9.34
CA TYR A 317 -46.73 43.14 8.55
C TYR A 317 -47.98 42.92 7.68
N PHE A 318 -48.06 41.74 7.05
CA PHE A 318 -49.22 41.35 6.25
C PHE A 318 -50.46 41.17 7.13
N MET A 319 -50.30 40.55 8.30
CA MET A 319 -51.37 40.37 9.27
C MET A 319 -51.80 41.71 9.86
N GLU A 320 -50.87 42.63 10.09
CA GLU A 320 -51.17 43.99 10.52
C GLU A 320 -52.00 44.73 9.45
N LYS A 321 -51.61 44.61 8.16
CA LYS A 321 -52.38 45.18 7.05
C LYS A 321 -53.76 44.55 6.95
N LEU A 322 -53.84 43.22 7.06
CA LEU A 322 -55.10 42.50 7.04
C LEU A 322 -55.97 42.87 8.24
N ASN A 323 -55.37 43.03 9.44
CA ASN A 323 -56.11 43.45 10.59
C ASN A 323 -56.66 44.89 10.45
N LYS A 324 -55.89 45.78 9.80
CA LYS A 324 -56.35 47.10 9.47
C LYS A 324 -57.49 47.07 8.44
N THR A 325 -57.42 46.17 7.47
CA THR A 325 -58.49 45.95 6.49
C THR A 325 -59.72 45.29 7.12
N LYS A 326 -59.52 44.48 8.17
CA LYS A 326 -60.56 43.84 8.96
C LYS A 326 -61.44 44.85 9.75
N ALA A 327 -60.82 45.94 10.20
CA ALA A 327 -61.55 46.98 10.88
C ALA A 327 -62.54 47.73 9.95
N ILE A 328 -62.36 47.58 8.62
CA ILE A 328 -63.20 48.25 7.61
C ILE A 328 -64.27 47.32 7.06
N ASN A 329 -64.07 45.98 7.04
CA ASN A 329 -65.06 44.98 6.53
C ASN A 329 -65.17 43.80 7.48
N ASN A 330 -66.20 43.81 8.32
CA ASN A 330 -66.42 42.82 9.39
C ASN A 330 -66.72 41.39 8.86
N ASP A 331 -67.15 41.21 7.65
CA ASP A 331 -67.52 39.88 7.11
C ASP A 331 -66.40 39.10 6.44
N ALA A 332 -65.30 39.73 6.09
CA ALA A 332 -64.17 39.06 5.40
C ALA A 332 -63.30 38.24 6.36
N PHE A 333 -63.49 38.38 7.66
CA PHE A 333 -62.57 37.91 8.65
C PHE A 333 -62.96 36.61 9.38
N ILE A 334 -64.18 36.32 9.35
CA ILE A 334 -64.74 35.09 9.98
C ILE A 334 -64.37 33.87 9.09
N HIS A 335 -64.01 34.10 7.92
CA HIS A 335 -63.52 33.09 6.99
C HIS A 335 -61.97 33.03 6.89
N MET A 336 -61.21 33.50 7.83
CA MET A 336 -59.76 33.47 7.79
C MET A 336 -59.12 32.11 8.07
N GLU A 337 -59.81 31.17 8.58
CA GLU A 337 -59.40 29.76 8.42
C GLU A 337 -59.56 29.29 6.98
N SER A 338 -60.21 30.10 6.16
CA SER A 338 -60.49 29.89 4.74
C SER A 338 -60.57 31.17 3.91
N SER A 339 -59.84 32.26 4.27
CA SER A 339 -59.76 33.40 3.33
C SER A 339 -59.14 32.93 2.05
N ILE A 340 -59.77 33.25 0.94
CA ILE A 340 -59.35 32.84 -0.40
C ILE A 340 -57.90 33.23 -0.65
N GLU A 341 -57.48 34.42 -0.18
CA GLU A 341 -56.12 34.92 -0.33
C GLU A 341 -55.12 34.10 0.46
N PHE A 342 -55.44 33.70 1.67
CA PHE A 342 -54.57 32.85 2.49
C PHE A 342 -54.53 31.43 1.97
N SER A 343 -55.70 30.92 1.54
CA SER A 343 -55.79 29.62 0.87
C SER A 343 -55.08 29.64 -0.49
N GLN A 344 -55.24 30.73 -1.27
CA GLN A 344 -54.50 30.91 -2.52
C GLN A 344 -53.00 31.06 -2.30
N LEU A 345 -52.55 31.83 -1.28
CA LEU A 345 -51.12 31.95 -0.93
C LEU A 345 -50.56 30.62 -0.48
N SER A 346 -51.29 29.90 0.37
CA SER A 346 -50.91 28.53 0.79
C SER A 346 -50.87 27.56 -0.40
N ASN A 347 -51.89 27.62 -1.30
CA ASN A 347 -51.91 26.76 -2.48
C ASN A 347 -50.78 27.09 -3.45
N VAL A 348 -50.51 28.39 -3.72
CA VAL A 348 -49.42 28.82 -4.58
C VAL A 348 -48.07 28.43 -3.94
N TYR A 349 -47.93 28.61 -2.62
CA TYR A 349 -46.78 28.18 -1.92
C TYR A 349 -46.57 26.65 -1.97
N ASN A 350 -47.64 25.89 -1.70
CA ASN A 350 -47.58 24.42 -1.77
C ASN A 350 -47.30 23.92 -3.19
N GLN A 351 -47.90 24.54 -4.22
CA GLN A 351 -47.56 24.22 -5.63
C GLN A 351 -46.11 24.58 -5.96
N THR A 352 -45.64 25.71 -5.45
CA THR A 352 -44.24 26.12 -5.66
C THR A 352 -43.27 25.19 -4.97
N LEU A 353 -43.59 24.79 -3.72
CA LEU A 353 -42.81 23.82 -2.94
C LEU A 353 -42.78 22.44 -3.62
N SER A 354 -43.94 21.94 -4.06
CA SER A 354 -44.02 20.67 -4.77
C SER A 354 -43.23 20.70 -6.07
N ARG A 355 -43.24 21.84 -6.78
CA ARG A 355 -42.42 22.05 -8.00
C ARG A 355 -40.93 22.08 -7.66
N ILE A 356 -40.57 22.75 -6.55
CA ILE A 356 -39.15 22.81 -6.13
C ILE A 356 -38.64 21.43 -5.73
N HIS A 357 -39.46 20.64 -5.00
CA HIS A 357 -39.09 19.27 -4.67
C HIS A 357 -38.93 18.38 -5.90
N ALA A 358 -39.89 18.48 -6.82
CA ALA A 358 -39.81 17.72 -8.07
C ALA A 358 -38.60 18.13 -8.95
N LEU A 359 -38.26 19.43 -8.92
CA LEU A 359 -37.08 19.93 -9.62
C LEU A 359 -35.79 19.52 -8.93
N SER A 360 -35.79 19.54 -7.60
CA SER A 360 -34.62 19.11 -6.77
C SER A 360 -34.36 17.60 -6.91
N GLU A 361 -35.43 16.77 -6.89
CA GLU A 361 -35.31 15.35 -7.18
C GLU A 361 -34.77 15.11 -8.60
N LYS A 362 -35.31 15.84 -9.56
CA LYS A 362 -34.87 15.73 -10.95
C LYS A 362 -33.41 16.19 -11.16
N ILE A 363 -33.01 17.26 -10.46
CA ILE A 363 -31.60 17.72 -10.46
C ILE A 363 -30.71 16.69 -9.80
N HIS A 364 -31.12 16.13 -8.67
CA HIS A 364 -30.36 15.13 -7.95
C HIS A 364 -30.20 13.82 -8.75
N GLU A 365 -31.27 13.36 -9.40
CA GLU A 365 -31.19 12.26 -10.36
C GLU A 365 -30.24 12.55 -11.54
N GLN A 366 -30.30 13.78 -12.08
CA GLN A 366 -29.39 14.18 -13.14
C GLN A 366 -27.93 14.29 -12.68
N GLU A 367 -27.69 14.78 -11.47
CA GLU A 367 -26.32 14.81 -10.91
C GLU A 367 -25.75 13.41 -10.69
N ILE A 368 -26.56 12.49 -10.16
CA ILE A 368 -26.16 11.08 -9.98
C ILE A 368 -25.88 10.43 -11.34
N LEU A 369 -26.76 10.65 -12.32
CA LEU A 369 -26.58 10.11 -13.67
C LEU A 369 -25.31 10.67 -14.31
N THR A 370 -25.07 11.97 -14.18
CA THR A 370 -23.87 12.63 -14.73
C THR A 370 -22.60 12.09 -14.08
N LYS A 371 -22.60 11.93 -12.76
CA LYS A 371 -21.46 11.34 -12.04
C LYS A 371 -21.19 9.88 -12.43
N ASN A 372 -22.26 9.10 -12.63
CA ASN A 372 -22.10 7.72 -13.06
C ASN A 372 -21.52 7.63 -14.48
N ILE A 373 -21.98 8.50 -15.40
CA ILE A 373 -21.43 8.59 -16.76
C ILE A 373 -19.96 9.05 -16.72
N GLU A 374 -19.62 9.98 -15.83
CA GLU A 374 -18.24 10.44 -15.64
C GLU A 374 -17.33 9.31 -15.11
N ILE A 375 -17.82 8.52 -14.15
CA ILE A 375 -17.12 7.34 -13.63
C ILE A 375 -16.95 6.28 -14.74
N GLU A 376 -18.00 5.98 -15.49
CA GLU A 376 -17.91 5.05 -16.62
C GLU A 376 -16.94 5.55 -17.70
N SER A 377 -16.95 6.84 -18.00
CA SER A 377 -16.02 7.47 -18.94
C SER A 377 -14.58 7.39 -18.47
N LEU A 378 -14.33 7.64 -17.16
CA LEU A 378 -13.00 7.50 -16.55
C LEU A 378 -12.55 6.03 -16.50
N GLN A 379 -13.45 5.12 -16.20
CA GLN A 379 -13.16 3.68 -16.22
C GLN A 379 -12.89 3.16 -17.65
N ALA A 380 -13.60 3.71 -18.64
CA ALA A 380 -13.38 3.38 -20.06
C ALA A 380 -12.03 3.90 -20.59
N GLN A 381 -11.46 4.94 -19.98
CA GLN A 381 -10.13 5.44 -20.33
C GLN A 381 -9.01 4.48 -19.92
N ILE A 382 -9.25 3.63 -18.92
CA ILE A 382 -8.36 2.53 -18.57
C ILE A 382 -8.86 1.33 -19.37
N ASN A 383 -8.06 0.81 -20.29
CA ASN A 383 -8.40 -0.44 -20.98
C ASN A 383 -7.99 -1.64 -20.08
N PRO A 384 -8.91 -2.23 -19.28
CA PRO A 384 -8.55 -3.28 -18.32
C PRO A 384 -7.98 -4.51 -19.00
N HIS A 385 -8.44 -4.80 -20.21
CA HIS A 385 -7.98 -5.93 -20.99
C HIS A 385 -6.53 -5.72 -21.47
N PHE A 386 -6.17 -4.50 -21.86
CA PHE A 386 -4.80 -4.17 -22.22
C PHE A 386 -3.89 -4.27 -20.99
N LEU A 387 -4.30 -3.70 -19.86
CA LEU A 387 -3.56 -3.75 -18.60
C LEU A 387 -3.31 -5.20 -18.15
N TYR A 388 -4.38 -6.03 -18.12
CA TYR A 388 -4.28 -7.42 -17.73
C TYR A 388 -3.34 -8.23 -18.64
N ASN A 389 -3.47 -8.06 -19.95
CA ASN A 389 -2.62 -8.75 -20.92
C ASN A 389 -1.17 -8.29 -20.83
N THR A 390 -0.92 -7.02 -20.55
CA THR A 390 0.43 -6.47 -20.38
C THR A 390 1.07 -7.03 -19.12
N LEU A 391 0.35 -7.06 -18.00
CA LEU A 391 0.85 -7.64 -16.75
C LEU A 391 1.16 -9.12 -16.89
N ASN A 392 0.34 -9.89 -17.60
CA ASN A 392 0.62 -11.29 -17.90
C ASN A 392 1.89 -11.45 -18.76
N CYS A 393 2.07 -10.56 -19.75
CA CYS A 393 3.29 -10.55 -20.56
C CYS A 393 4.53 -10.26 -19.69
N ILE A 394 4.44 -9.26 -18.81
CA ILE A 394 5.52 -8.89 -17.89
C ILE A 394 5.85 -10.07 -16.96
N SER A 395 4.83 -10.75 -16.41
CA SER A 395 5.03 -11.95 -15.60
C SER A 395 5.81 -13.03 -16.36
N GLY A 396 5.45 -13.27 -17.60
CA GLY A 396 6.19 -14.22 -18.45
C GLY A 396 7.65 -13.81 -18.71
N LEU A 397 7.92 -12.49 -18.85
CA LEU A 397 9.28 -11.98 -18.98
C LEU A 397 10.10 -12.17 -17.69
N VAL A 398 9.47 -12.07 -16.53
CA VAL A 398 10.10 -12.36 -15.24
C VAL A 398 10.47 -13.84 -15.16
N ASP A 399 9.54 -14.73 -15.51
CA ASP A 399 9.76 -16.18 -15.51
C ASP A 399 10.90 -16.60 -16.47
N MET A 400 11.03 -15.87 -17.59
CA MET A 400 12.10 -16.06 -18.56
C MET A 400 13.42 -15.37 -18.17
N ASN A 401 13.47 -14.71 -17.01
CA ASN A 401 14.62 -13.92 -16.51
C ASN A 401 15.07 -12.78 -17.46
N ARG A 402 14.15 -12.23 -18.27
CA ARG A 402 14.39 -11.15 -19.22
C ARG A 402 14.21 -9.79 -18.54
N LYS A 403 15.12 -9.46 -17.61
CA LYS A 403 15.00 -8.31 -16.68
C LYS A 403 14.90 -6.96 -17.37
N GLU A 404 15.72 -6.73 -18.40
CA GLU A 404 15.73 -5.45 -19.10
C GLU A 404 14.43 -5.20 -19.87
N GLU A 405 13.91 -6.24 -20.51
CA GLU A 405 12.65 -6.15 -21.23
C GLU A 405 11.44 -6.02 -20.28
N CYS A 406 11.51 -6.69 -19.13
CA CYS A 406 10.53 -6.52 -18.07
C CYS A 406 10.52 -5.07 -17.56
N HIS A 407 11.69 -4.49 -17.29
CA HIS A 407 11.79 -3.10 -16.83
C HIS A 407 11.26 -2.13 -17.89
N HIS A 408 11.60 -2.34 -19.17
CA HIS A 408 11.12 -1.49 -20.25
C HIS A 408 9.59 -1.62 -20.41
N ALA A 409 9.04 -2.83 -20.35
CA ALA A 409 7.60 -3.07 -20.44
C ALA A 409 6.82 -2.39 -19.30
N LEU A 410 7.36 -2.42 -18.08
CA LEU A 410 6.79 -1.71 -16.92
C LEU A 410 6.81 -0.19 -17.13
N THR A 411 7.90 0.34 -17.64
CA THR A 411 8.05 1.77 -17.92
C THR A 411 7.08 2.21 -19.02
N ALA A 412 7.02 1.45 -20.11
CA ALA A 412 6.11 1.68 -21.22
C ALA A 412 4.63 1.65 -20.77
N LEU A 413 4.26 0.67 -19.95
CA LEU A 413 2.92 0.60 -19.36
C LEU A 413 2.61 1.82 -18.51
N ALA A 414 3.54 2.23 -17.63
CA ALA A 414 3.36 3.39 -16.77
C ALA A 414 3.21 4.69 -17.57
N ASP A 415 3.94 4.84 -18.68
CA ASP A 415 3.87 6.01 -19.54
C ASP A 415 2.56 6.04 -20.35
N ILE A 416 2.11 4.88 -20.85
CA ILE A 416 0.81 4.75 -21.53
C ILE A 416 -0.34 5.14 -20.59
N GLU A 417 -0.36 4.59 -19.37
CA GLU A 417 -1.39 4.90 -18.36
C GLU A 417 -1.33 6.37 -17.94
N ARG A 418 -0.14 6.92 -17.74
CA ARG A 418 0.04 8.34 -17.39
C ARG A 418 -0.48 9.26 -18.49
N MET A 419 -0.26 8.93 -19.75
CA MET A 419 -0.76 9.73 -20.88
C MET A 419 -2.27 9.60 -21.04
N SER A 420 -2.82 8.40 -20.87
CA SER A 420 -4.27 8.16 -20.88
C SER A 420 -5.00 8.95 -19.79
N LEU A 421 -4.40 9.06 -18.58
CA LEU A 421 -5.00 9.77 -17.46
C LEU A 421 -4.82 11.31 -17.51
N LYS A 422 -3.81 11.81 -18.24
CA LYS A 422 -3.52 13.26 -18.28
C LYS A 422 -4.49 14.09 -19.10
N GLY A 423 -5.34 13.46 -19.92
CA GLY A 423 -6.48 14.08 -20.59
C GLY A 423 -6.25 15.47 -21.18
N LYS A 424 -5.11 15.71 -21.84
CA LYS A 424 -4.90 16.98 -22.54
C LYS A 424 -5.85 17.03 -23.74
N PRO A 425 -6.61 18.12 -23.92
CA PRO A 425 -7.53 18.24 -25.06
C PRO A 425 -6.81 18.30 -26.41
N PHE A 426 -5.52 18.58 -26.39
CA PHE A 426 -4.67 18.64 -27.57
C PHE A 426 -3.35 17.94 -27.29
N SER A 427 -2.89 17.10 -28.21
CA SER A 427 -1.58 16.44 -28.19
C SER A 427 -0.88 16.70 -29.51
N THR A 428 0.45 16.74 -29.49
CA THR A 428 1.24 16.84 -30.72
C THR A 428 1.38 15.46 -31.38
N ILE A 429 1.65 15.44 -32.67
CA ILE A 429 1.96 14.19 -33.39
C ILE A 429 3.19 13.51 -32.78
N GLU A 430 4.12 14.27 -32.26
CA GLU A 430 5.31 13.75 -31.59
C GLU A 430 4.93 12.99 -30.28
N GLU A 431 4.07 13.58 -29.46
CA GLU A 431 3.55 12.92 -28.25
C GLU A 431 2.76 11.65 -28.61
N ALA A 432 1.97 11.70 -29.66
CA ALA A 432 1.25 10.53 -30.15
C ALA A 432 2.16 9.42 -30.69
N LEU A 433 3.21 9.80 -31.39
CA LEU A 433 4.20 8.84 -31.88
C LEU A 433 4.92 8.14 -30.73
N TYR A 434 5.22 8.87 -29.67
CA TYR A 434 5.77 8.29 -28.46
C TYR A 434 4.81 7.25 -27.88
N TYR A 435 3.54 7.61 -27.71
CA TYR A 435 2.49 6.69 -27.23
C TYR A 435 2.37 5.44 -28.12
N VAL A 436 2.32 5.63 -29.42
CA VAL A 436 2.23 4.51 -30.39
C VAL A 436 3.44 3.61 -30.32
N LYS A 437 4.64 4.16 -30.12
CA LYS A 437 5.87 3.37 -29.97
C LYS A 437 5.84 2.52 -28.71
N GLU A 438 5.49 3.09 -27.56
CA GLU A 438 5.41 2.36 -26.30
C GLU A 438 4.32 1.29 -26.35
N TYR A 439 3.15 1.62 -26.90
CA TYR A 439 2.07 0.65 -27.14
C TYR A 439 2.52 -0.48 -28.05
N THR A 440 3.18 -0.14 -29.14
CA THR A 440 3.72 -1.10 -30.11
C THR A 440 4.76 -2.02 -29.49
N TYR A 441 5.60 -1.46 -28.64
CA TYR A 441 6.61 -2.25 -27.93
C TYR A 441 5.95 -3.34 -27.07
N ILE A 442 4.95 -2.97 -26.28
CA ILE A 442 4.19 -3.93 -25.48
C ILE A 442 3.50 -4.98 -26.36
N GLN A 443 2.87 -4.55 -27.47
CA GLN A 443 2.22 -5.49 -28.38
C GLN A 443 3.23 -6.45 -29.08
N LYS A 444 4.42 -5.97 -29.41
CA LYS A 444 5.49 -6.82 -29.95
C LYS A 444 5.98 -7.85 -28.95
N LEU A 445 6.10 -7.49 -27.67
CA LEU A 445 6.45 -8.45 -26.64
C LEU A 445 5.41 -9.57 -26.52
N ARG A 446 4.14 -9.25 -26.78
CA ARG A 446 3.01 -10.17 -26.70
C ARG A 446 2.88 -11.05 -27.93
N PHE A 447 2.98 -10.46 -29.12
CA PHE A 447 2.70 -11.14 -30.41
C PHE A 447 3.96 -11.59 -31.16
N GLY A 448 5.15 -11.18 -30.67
CA GLY A 448 6.43 -11.53 -31.27
C GLY A 448 6.53 -11.10 -32.74
N ASP A 449 7.07 -11.96 -33.55
CA ASP A 449 7.29 -11.73 -34.99
C ASP A 449 6.01 -11.71 -35.81
N ASN A 450 4.87 -12.06 -35.21
CA ASN A 450 3.57 -12.01 -35.91
C ASN A 450 3.04 -10.58 -36.03
N LEU A 451 3.67 -9.59 -35.36
CA LEU A 451 3.27 -8.17 -35.42
C LEU A 451 4.35 -7.33 -36.08
N SER A 452 4.03 -6.82 -37.25
CA SER A 452 4.86 -5.85 -37.95
C SER A 452 4.09 -4.53 -38.06
N ILE A 453 4.67 -3.46 -37.55
CA ILE A 453 4.08 -2.11 -37.58
C ILE A 453 5.03 -1.19 -38.30
N LEU A 454 4.52 -0.54 -39.34
CA LEU A 454 5.23 0.49 -40.10
C LEU A 454 4.62 1.85 -39.76
N ILE A 455 5.45 2.77 -39.33
CA ILE A 455 5.06 4.14 -39.03
C ILE A 455 5.81 5.04 -40.01
N ASP A 456 5.06 5.67 -40.88
CA ASP A 456 5.60 6.60 -41.89
C ASP A 456 4.97 7.99 -41.70
N ILE A 457 5.63 8.83 -40.94
CA ILE A 457 5.20 10.21 -40.68
C ILE A 457 6.38 11.17 -40.91
N PRO A 458 6.23 12.12 -41.80
CA PRO A 458 7.26 13.13 -42.02
C PRO A 458 7.55 13.94 -40.74
N LYS A 459 8.84 14.14 -40.44
CA LYS A 459 9.27 14.91 -39.24
C LYS A 459 8.71 16.34 -39.19
N SER A 460 8.38 16.93 -40.32
CA SER A 460 7.77 18.26 -40.40
C SER A 460 6.39 18.36 -39.77
N LEU A 461 5.71 17.24 -39.57
CA LEU A 461 4.37 17.17 -38.93
C LEU A 461 4.42 16.96 -37.43
N TYR A 462 5.56 16.65 -36.84
CA TYR A 462 5.72 16.34 -35.41
C TYR A 462 5.14 17.42 -34.47
N PRO A 463 5.32 18.74 -34.70
CA PRO A 463 4.79 19.78 -33.85
C PRO A 463 3.30 20.07 -34.06
N VAL A 464 2.64 19.42 -35.03
CA VAL A 464 1.23 19.64 -35.31
C VAL A 464 0.37 19.04 -34.22
N SER A 465 -0.57 19.83 -33.68
CA SER A 465 -1.55 19.38 -32.66
C SER A 465 -2.77 18.75 -33.30
N TYR A 466 -3.28 17.69 -32.67
CA TYR A 466 -4.52 17.00 -33.09
C TYR A 466 -5.38 16.66 -31.86
N THR A 467 -6.69 16.39 -32.10
CA THR A 467 -7.68 16.19 -31.04
C THR A 467 -8.05 14.72 -30.77
N HIS A 468 -7.73 13.81 -31.67
CA HIS A 468 -8.14 12.41 -31.59
C HIS A 468 -7.15 11.44 -32.24
N LEU A 469 -6.73 10.42 -31.45
CA LEU A 469 -6.13 9.21 -31.98
C LEU A 469 -7.09 8.05 -31.69
N THR A 470 -7.74 7.53 -32.72
CA THR A 470 -8.48 6.27 -32.63
C THR A 470 -7.55 5.14 -33.06
N LEU A 471 -7.08 4.34 -32.09
CA LEU A 471 -6.43 3.07 -32.42
C LEU A 471 -7.51 2.06 -32.81
N PRO A 472 -7.35 1.33 -33.90
CA PRO A 472 -8.26 0.24 -34.22
C PRO A 472 -8.23 -0.80 -33.13
N THR A 473 -9.37 -1.13 -32.57
CA THR A 473 -9.54 -2.32 -31.73
C THR A 473 -9.39 -3.55 -32.61
N ILE A 474 -8.28 -4.26 -32.44
CA ILE A 474 -8.05 -5.58 -33.03
C ILE A 474 -8.58 -6.66 -32.08
#